data_b39a0b46dfddaa1e26c65707bb34f5ea
#
_entry.id   b39a0b46dfddaa1e26c65707bb34f5ea
#
_cell.length_a   1.000
_cell.length_b   1.000
_cell.length_c   1.000
_cell.angle_alpha   90.00
_cell.angle_beta   90.00
_cell.angle_gamma   90.00
#
_symmetry.space_group_name_H-M   'P 1'
#
loop_
_entity.id
_entity.type
_entity.pdbx_description
1 polymer ?
#
loop_
_entity_poly.entity_id
_entity_poly.type
_entity_poly.pdbx_seq_one_letter_code
_entity_poly.pdbx_strand_id
1 'polypeptide(L)'
;MKGHEKTWSTPVITEEKKFVPCAICGSSKFKPSLQCEGFSYIRCVKCGLVQMNPQPLQNEIRRRYGEGSGQDYLAYELANEKAFLDLELLALKDAGFEKLEKELMANSKAGARVLDVGCATGSLLAFLRQRGWETKGVEISETQAEYGKRERKLDVRKEPLEDIHFSDCYFNVVIASHLIEHLNNPASFVAEVYRILADGGHFFVTTPNIAGFQARLFKGRWRSAIFDHLYLFSVKTLTRLLKEKGFAIEKTAVWGGLAKGSAPDKIKSLFDKAAKRFGFGDVMIIRAVK
;
A
#
# COMPACT_ATOMS: atom_id res chain seq x y z
N MET A 1 22.81 -23.29 -0.62
CA MET A 1 22.97 -21.86 -0.93
C MET A 1 22.51 -21.10 0.31
N LYS A 2 23.45 -20.45 0.98
CA LYS A 2 23.24 -19.78 2.28
C LYS A 2 22.37 -18.55 2.06
N GLY A 3 21.20 -18.50 2.71
CA GLY A 3 20.34 -17.32 2.73
C GLY A 3 21.07 -16.17 3.40
N HIS A 4 21.21 -15.05 2.70
CA HIS A 4 21.59 -13.80 3.32
C HIS A 4 20.40 -13.31 4.13
N GLU A 5 20.37 -13.61 5.41
CA GLU A 5 19.61 -12.84 6.39
C GLU A 5 20.20 -11.43 6.40
N LYS A 6 19.55 -10.50 5.71
CA LYS A 6 19.84 -9.08 5.93
C LYS A 6 19.30 -8.72 7.32
N THR A 7 20.19 -8.66 8.28
CA THR A 7 19.94 -7.99 9.56
C THR A 7 19.78 -6.50 9.29
N TRP A 8 18.55 -6.06 9.14
CA TRP A 8 18.23 -4.65 9.29
C TRP A 8 18.55 -4.30 10.74
N SER A 9 19.62 -3.57 10.96
CA SER A 9 19.96 -3.05 12.27
C SER A 9 18.75 -2.31 12.83
N THR A 10 18.18 -2.85 13.91
CA THR A 10 17.11 -2.18 14.65
C THR A 10 17.68 -0.82 15.07
N PRO A 11 17.14 0.31 14.62
CA PRO A 11 17.66 1.61 15.04
C PRO A 11 17.49 1.73 16.55
N VAL A 12 18.50 2.22 17.23
CA VAL A 12 18.43 2.57 18.65
C VAL A 12 17.34 3.64 18.79
N ILE A 13 16.21 3.25 19.36
CA ILE A 13 15.02 4.11 19.49
C ILE A 13 15.19 4.98 20.73
N THR A 14 15.78 6.16 20.57
CA THR A 14 15.82 7.23 21.60
C THR A 14 14.71 8.27 21.33
N GLU A 15 13.47 7.86 21.12
CA GLU A 15 12.52 8.70 20.42
C GLU A 15 11.23 8.96 21.18
N GLU A 16 10.76 10.19 21.12
CA GLU A 16 9.44 10.57 21.60
C GLU A 16 8.37 9.80 20.84
N LYS A 17 7.65 8.93 21.53
CA LYS A 17 6.54 8.15 20.99
C LYS A 17 5.22 8.76 21.43
N LYS A 18 4.27 8.87 20.51
CA LYS A 18 2.95 9.45 20.78
C LYS A 18 1.87 8.38 20.79
N PHE A 19 1.06 8.33 21.84
CA PHE A 19 -0.21 7.60 21.81
C PHE A 19 -1.20 8.32 20.91
N VAL A 20 -1.75 7.60 19.93
CA VAL A 20 -2.69 8.14 18.96
C VAL A 20 -4.05 7.44 19.08
N PRO A 21 -5.16 8.16 18.90
CA PRO A 21 -6.49 7.55 18.82
C PRO A 21 -6.59 6.66 17.57
N CYS A 22 -7.65 5.86 17.49
CA CYS A 22 -7.89 5.01 16.34
C CYS A 22 -8.06 5.85 15.05
N ALA A 23 -7.23 5.59 14.05
CA ALA A 23 -7.22 6.35 12.81
C ALA A 23 -8.52 6.25 11.98
N ILE A 24 -9.38 5.27 12.25
CA ILE A 24 -10.69 5.17 11.59
C ILE A 24 -11.78 5.87 12.41
N CYS A 25 -11.97 5.50 13.68
CA CYS A 25 -13.17 5.90 14.44
C CYS A 25 -12.89 6.84 15.62
N GLY A 26 -11.66 7.34 15.77
CA GLY A 26 -11.27 8.27 16.83
C GLY A 26 -11.31 7.71 18.25
N SER A 27 -11.63 6.42 18.44
CA SER A 27 -11.72 5.81 19.77
C SER A 27 -10.37 5.69 20.44
N SER A 28 -10.32 5.95 21.75
CA SER A 28 -9.14 5.70 22.60
C SER A 28 -9.23 4.37 23.35
N LYS A 29 -10.26 3.54 23.09
CA LYS A 29 -10.42 2.22 23.73
C LYS A 29 -9.78 1.13 22.88
N PHE A 30 -8.73 0.52 23.40
CA PHE A 30 -7.95 -0.52 22.74
C PHE A 30 -7.77 -1.75 23.63
N LYS A 31 -7.40 -2.85 23.00
CA LYS A 31 -6.92 -4.07 23.66
C LYS A 31 -5.64 -4.57 22.99
N PRO A 32 -4.75 -5.30 23.69
CA PRO A 32 -3.55 -5.88 23.09
C PRO A 32 -3.88 -6.71 21.85
N SER A 33 -2.99 -6.70 20.84
CA SER A 33 -3.18 -7.45 19.60
C SER A 33 -1.94 -8.29 19.23
N LEU A 34 -0.83 -7.65 18.86
CA LEU A 34 0.42 -8.34 18.53
C LEU A 34 1.56 -7.74 19.33
N GLN A 35 2.42 -8.63 19.87
CA GLN A 35 3.68 -8.25 20.48
C GLN A 35 4.80 -8.62 19.51
N CYS A 36 5.59 -7.62 19.11
CA CYS A 36 6.77 -7.76 18.25
C CYS A 36 8.03 -7.42 19.05
N GLU A 37 9.20 -7.64 18.48
CA GLU A 37 10.45 -7.24 19.09
C GLU A 37 10.60 -5.70 19.04
N GLY A 38 10.64 -5.06 20.21
CA GLY A 38 10.81 -3.60 20.35
C GLY A 38 9.57 -2.74 20.12
N PHE A 39 8.43 -3.31 19.68
CA PHE A 39 7.17 -2.56 19.50
C PHE A 39 5.93 -3.46 19.63
N SER A 40 4.75 -2.84 19.67
CA SER A 40 3.50 -3.58 19.81
C SER A 40 2.37 -2.96 19.00
N TYR A 41 1.42 -3.82 18.65
CA TYR A 41 0.16 -3.40 18.04
C TYR A 41 -0.98 -3.60 19.02
N ILE A 42 -1.91 -2.67 19.00
CA ILE A 42 -3.17 -2.72 19.74
C ILE A 42 -4.35 -2.72 18.78
N ARG A 43 -5.46 -3.31 19.19
CA ARG A 43 -6.69 -3.40 18.42
C ARG A 43 -7.74 -2.48 18.97
N CYS A 44 -8.29 -1.61 18.15
CA CYS A 44 -9.44 -0.78 18.52
C CYS A 44 -10.65 -1.65 18.85
N VAL A 45 -11.25 -1.44 20.02
CA VAL A 45 -12.43 -2.21 20.48
C VAL A 45 -13.67 -1.86 19.65
N LYS A 46 -13.78 -0.61 19.15
CA LYS A 46 -14.94 -0.12 18.41
C LYS A 46 -14.98 -0.56 16.95
N CYS A 47 -13.84 -0.48 16.22
CA CYS A 47 -13.83 -0.76 14.78
C CYS A 47 -12.98 -1.96 14.38
N GLY A 48 -12.09 -2.44 15.25
CA GLY A 48 -11.23 -3.59 14.99
C GLY A 48 -9.93 -3.28 14.26
N LEU A 49 -9.63 -2.01 13.91
CA LEU A 49 -8.34 -1.62 13.35
C LEU A 49 -7.21 -2.04 14.29
N VAL A 50 -6.17 -2.62 13.72
CA VAL A 50 -4.93 -2.93 14.44
C VAL A 50 -3.93 -1.85 14.08
N GLN A 51 -3.38 -1.18 15.06
CA GLN A 51 -2.40 -0.10 14.87
C GLN A 51 -1.25 -0.21 15.87
N MET A 52 -0.07 0.20 15.45
CA MET A 52 1.05 0.41 16.35
C MET A 52 0.69 1.52 17.32
N ASN A 53 0.98 1.33 18.62
CA ASN A 53 0.77 2.37 19.60
C ASN A 53 1.64 2.09 20.86
N PRO A 54 2.49 3.03 21.28
CA PRO A 54 2.69 4.37 20.71
C PRO A 54 3.36 4.35 19.31
N GLN A 55 3.04 5.36 18.49
CA GLN A 55 3.64 5.52 17.16
C GLN A 55 4.88 6.42 17.20
N PRO A 56 5.88 6.22 16.33
CA PRO A 56 6.97 7.17 16.11
C PRO A 56 6.44 8.50 15.56
N LEU A 57 7.18 9.58 15.77
CA LEU A 57 6.82 10.88 15.22
C LEU A 57 7.01 10.91 13.69
N GLN A 58 6.24 11.77 13.02
CA GLN A 58 6.22 11.84 11.54
C GLN A 58 7.58 12.20 10.93
N ASN A 59 8.35 13.08 11.57
CA ASN A 59 9.70 13.47 11.14
C ASN A 59 10.67 12.27 11.11
N GLU A 60 10.51 11.29 11.97
CA GLU A 60 11.35 10.09 12.01
C GLU A 60 11.02 9.12 10.88
N ILE A 61 9.76 8.97 10.57
CA ILE A 61 9.34 8.18 9.42
C ILE A 61 9.89 8.81 8.14
N ARG A 62 9.75 10.14 7.97
CA ARG A 62 10.32 10.85 6.81
C ARG A 62 11.85 10.69 6.71
N ARG A 63 12.57 10.77 7.85
CA ARG A 63 14.02 10.61 7.87
C ARG A 63 14.47 9.22 7.40
N ARG A 64 13.73 8.16 7.71
CA ARG A 64 14.03 6.79 7.27
C ARG A 64 13.95 6.60 5.76
N TYR A 65 13.04 7.32 5.10
CA TYR A 65 12.92 7.28 3.64
C TYR A 65 13.85 8.29 2.94
N GLY A 66 14.43 9.26 3.67
CA GLY A 66 15.24 10.37 3.12
C GLY A 66 16.74 10.23 3.26
N GLU A 67 17.28 9.60 4.31
CA GLU A 67 18.71 9.61 4.64
C GLU A 67 19.35 8.22 4.62
N GLY A 68 20.36 8.02 3.77
CA GLY A 68 21.36 6.95 3.87
C GLY A 68 21.01 5.57 3.31
N SER A 69 19.76 5.16 3.24
CA SER A 69 19.34 3.85 2.70
C SER A 69 18.85 3.89 1.24
N GLY A 70 18.76 5.08 0.66
CA GLY A 70 18.11 5.29 -0.64
C GLY A 70 18.79 4.56 -1.81
N GLN A 71 20.13 4.52 -1.85
CA GLN A 71 20.85 3.87 -2.96
C GLN A 71 20.77 2.34 -2.89
N ASP A 72 20.93 1.75 -1.71
CA ASP A 72 20.82 0.29 -1.52
C ASP A 72 19.38 -0.17 -1.82
N TYR A 73 18.39 0.62 -1.41
CA TYR A 73 17.00 0.31 -1.69
C TYR A 73 16.66 0.46 -3.18
N LEU A 74 17.17 1.49 -3.86
CA LEU A 74 17.03 1.64 -5.31
C LEU A 74 17.63 0.47 -6.05
N ALA A 75 18.86 0.04 -5.70
CA ALA A 75 19.50 -1.12 -6.32
C ALA A 75 18.69 -2.40 -6.13
N TYR A 76 18.15 -2.61 -4.91
CA TYR A 76 17.27 -3.75 -4.63
C TYR A 76 15.98 -3.70 -5.45
N GLU A 77 15.36 -2.54 -5.56
CA GLU A 77 14.12 -2.35 -6.33
C GLU A 77 14.36 -2.62 -7.82
N LEU A 78 15.41 -2.06 -8.40
CA LEU A 78 15.76 -2.29 -9.81
C LEU A 78 16.07 -3.76 -10.09
N ALA A 79 16.77 -4.44 -9.18
CA ALA A 79 17.06 -5.87 -9.31
C ALA A 79 15.81 -6.76 -9.26
N ASN A 80 14.72 -6.29 -8.66
CA ASN A 80 13.46 -7.03 -8.50
C ASN A 80 12.29 -6.40 -9.29
N GLU A 81 12.55 -5.36 -10.05
CA GLU A 81 11.54 -4.53 -10.70
C GLU A 81 10.48 -5.33 -11.46
N LYS A 82 10.95 -6.24 -12.33
CA LYS A 82 10.03 -7.08 -13.12
C LYS A 82 9.10 -7.89 -12.23
N ALA A 83 9.62 -8.47 -11.15
CA ALA A 83 8.81 -9.29 -10.25
C ALA A 83 7.79 -8.43 -9.48
N PHE A 84 8.16 -7.22 -9.06
CA PHE A 84 7.26 -6.29 -8.39
C PHE A 84 6.16 -5.80 -9.33
N LEU A 85 6.52 -5.38 -10.56
CA LEU A 85 5.55 -4.97 -11.56
C LEU A 85 4.59 -6.12 -11.92
N ASP A 86 5.09 -7.34 -12.15
CA ASP A 86 4.26 -8.51 -12.46
C ASP A 86 3.24 -8.79 -11.35
N LEU A 87 3.64 -8.66 -10.06
CA LEU A 87 2.75 -8.83 -8.90
C LEU A 87 1.69 -7.72 -8.83
N GLU A 88 2.07 -6.49 -9.08
CA GLU A 88 1.17 -5.34 -9.06
C GLU A 88 0.14 -5.43 -10.19
N LEU A 89 0.57 -5.76 -11.42
CA LEU A 89 -0.32 -5.98 -12.55
C LEU A 89 -1.28 -7.15 -12.31
N LEU A 90 -0.83 -8.22 -11.65
CA LEU A 90 -1.71 -9.33 -11.26
C LEU A 90 -2.77 -8.88 -10.24
N ALA A 91 -2.39 -8.07 -9.26
CA ALA A 91 -3.31 -7.49 -8.29
C ALA A 91 -4.37 -6.60 -8.97
N LEU A 92 -3.94 -5.69 -9.82
CA LEU A 92 -4.81 -4.81 -10.60
C LEU A 92 -5.77 -5.61 -11.49
N LYS A 93 -5.28 -6.65 -12.18
CA LYS A 93 -6.10 -7.58 -12.96
C LYS A 93 -7.17 -8.26 -12.11
N ASP A 94 -6.79 -8.77 -10.93
CA ASP A 94 -7.72 -9.40 -9.99
C ASP A 94 -8.80 -8.42 -9.49
N ALA A 95 -8.46 -7.13 -9.38
CA ALA A 95 -9.40 -6.05 -9.08
C ALA A 95 -10.19 -5.55 -10.30
N GLY A 96 -9.94 -6.10 -11.50
CA GLY A 96 -10.70 -5.81 -12.73
C GLY A 96 -10.23 -4.57 -13.48
N PHE A 97 -8.96 -4.17 -13.31
CA PHE A 97 -8.39 -3.00 -13.97
C PHE A 97 -8.42 -3.11 -15.50
N GLU A 98 -8.12 -4.29 -16.09
CA GLU A 98 -8.09 -4.47 -17.55
C GLU A 98 -9.44 -4.14 -18.22
N LYS A 99 -10.55 -4.47 -17.56
CA LYS A 99 -11.88 -4.12 -18.08
C LYS A 99 -12.13 -2.63 -17.98
N LEU A 100 -11.84 -2.05 -16.82
CA LEU A 100 -11.97 -0.61 -16.57
C LEU A 100 -11.11 0.21 -17.53
N GLU A 101 -9.86 -0.20 -17.76
CA GLU A 101 -8.96 0.45 -18.71
C GLU A 101 -9.56 0.53 -20.11
N LYS A 102 -10.11 -0.59 -20.62
CA LYS A 102 -10.77 -0.61 -21.93
C LYS A 102 -11.95 0.35 -22.01
N GLU A 103 -12.76 0.41 -20.95
CA GLU A 103 -13.92 1.31 -20.86
C GLU A 103 -13.49 2.78 -20.82
N LEU A 104 -12.47 3.12 -20.02
CA LEU A 104 -11.96 4.50 -19.92
C LEU A 104 -11.28 4.97 -21.21
N MET A 105 -10.47 4.12 -21.84
CA MET A 105 -9.79 4.47 -23.10
C MET A 105 -10.77 4.63 -24.27
N ALA A 106 -11.84 3.83 -24.31
CA ALA A 106 -12.87 3.96 -25.35
C ALA A 106 -13.67 5.26 -25.21
N ASN A 107 -13.84 5.78 -23.99
CA ASN A 107 -14.66 6.95 -23.69
C ASN A 107 -13.88 8.27 -23.64
N SER A 108 -12.55 8.25 -23.67
CA SER A 108 -11.72 9.44 -23.54
C SER A 108 -10.88 9.68 -24.80
N LYS A 109 -11.20 10.76 -25.56
CA LYS A 109 -10.39 11.18 -26.71
C LYS A 109 -8.99 11.71 -26.32
N ALA A 110 -8.84 12.21 -25.09
CA ALA A 110 -7.60 12.79 -24.57
C ALA A 110 -6.74 11.79 -23.76
N GLY A 111 -7.17 10.53 -23.64
CA GLY A 111 -6.58 9.56 -22.72
C GLY A 111 -7.17 9.66 -21.30
N ALA A 112 -7.01 8.60 -20.53
CA ALA A 112 -7.40 8.58 -19.13
C ALA A 112 -6.21 8.97 -18.23
N ARG A 113 -6.47 9.63 -17.11
CA ARG A 113 -5.48 10.14 -16.16
C ARG A 113 -5.33 9.21 -14.98
N VAL A 114 -4.11 8.79 -14.70
CA VAL A 114 -3.80 7.94 -13.55
C VAL A 114 -2.75 8.60 -12.67
N LEU A 115 -2.96 8.50 -11.36
CA LEU A 115 -1.98 8.84 -10.33
C LEU A 115 -1.56 7.55 -9.60
N ASP A 116 -0.26 7.36 -9.46
CA ASP A 116 0.32 6.32 -8.59
C ASP A 116 0.99 7.00 -7.40
N VAL A 117 0.48 6.72 -6.19
CA VAL A 117 0.99 7.31 -4.94
C VAL A 117 1.85 6.29 -4.22
N GLY A 118 3.12 6.63 -4.00
CA GLY A 118 4.18 5.69 -3.61
C GLY A 118 4.69 4.94 -4.83
N CYS A 119 4.89 5.65 -5.95
CA CYS A 119 5.20 5.05 -7.24
C CYS A 119 6.63 4.51 -7.35
N ALA A 120 7.44 4.66 -6.34
CA ALA A 120 8.83 4.22 -6.29
C ALA A 120 9.61 4.69 -7.56
N THR A 121 10.28 3.78 -8.30
CA THR A 121 10.96 4.12 -9.56
C THR A 121 10.02 4.41 -10.73
N GLY A 122 8.71 4.23 -10.58
CA GLY A 122 7.69 4.51 -11.58
C GLY A 122 7.53 3.42 -12.65
N SER A 123 7.84 2.17 -12.34
CA SER A 123 7.71 1.06 -13.31
C SER A 123 6.27 0.87 -13.79
N LEU A 124 5.29 0.92 -12.89
CA LEU A 124 3.87 0.87 -13.25
C LEU A 124 3.46 2.07 -14.11
N LEU A 125 3.88 3.28 -13.77
CA LEU A 125 3.58 4.48 -14.56
C LEU A 125 4.16 4.41 -15.97
N ALA A 126 5.40 3.92 -16.11
CA ALA A 126 6.03 3.72 -17.42
C ALA A 126 5.25 2.70 -18.25
N PHE A 127 4.79 1.60 -17.66
CA PHE A 127 3.94 0.60 -18.31
C PHE A 127 2.59 1.20 -18.75
N LEU A 128 1.90 1.94 -17.88
CA LEU A 128 0.61 2.54 -18.19
C LEU A 128 0.71 3.63 -19.26
N ARG A 129 1.79 4.44 -19.24
CA ARG A 129 2.04 5.45 -20.27
C ARG A 129 2.19 4.83 -21.67
N GLN A 130 2.87 3.67 -21.80
CA GLN A 130 2.96 2.94 -23.07
C GLN A 130 1.59 2.46 -23.57
N ARG A 131 0.61 2.35 -22.69
CA ARG A 131 -0.78 1.98 -23.00
C ARG A 131 -1.71 3.18 -23.24
N GLY A 132 -1.15 4.41 -23.27
CA GLY A 132 -1.89 5.63 -23.61
C GLY A 132 -2.45 6.40 -22.41
N TRP A 133 -2.05 6.06 -21.17
CA TRP A 133 -2.43 6.82 -19.99
C TRP A 133 -1.63 8.13 -19.87
N GLU A 134 -2.29 9.21 -19.45
CA GLU A 134 -1.62 10.37 -18.86
C GLU A 134 -1.26 9.99 -17.42
N THR A 135 0.05 9.93 -17.13
CA THR A 135 0.56 9.38 -15.86
C THR A 135 1.20 10.45 -15.01
N LYS A 136 0.86 10.47 -13.72
CA LYS A 136 1.53 11.24 -12.68
C LYS A 136 1.91 10.34 -11.51
N GLY A 137 3.02 10.66 -10.83
CA GLY A 137 3.51 9.92 -9.69
C GLY A 137 3.72 10.81 -8.47
N VAL A 138 3.62 10.20 -7.29
CA VAL A 138 4.04 10.78 -6.02
C VAL A 138 4.99 9.80 -5.35
N GLU A 139 6.21 10.23 -5.01
CA GLU A 139 7.20 9.41 -4.32
C GLU A 139 8.07 10.31 -3.43
N ILE A 140 8.03 10.07 -2.11
CA ILE A 140 8.73 10.89 -1.12
C ILE A 140 10.23 10.57 -1.03
N SER A 141 10.63 9.38 -1.47
CA SER A 141 12.06 9.03 -1.57
C SER A 141 12.70 9.76 -2.74
N GLU A 142 13.63 10.67 -2.42
CA GLU A 142 14.31 11.47 -3.42
C GLU A 142 15.02 10.63 -4.48
N THR A 143 15.71 9.57 -4.04
CA THR A 143 16.49 8.70 -4.95
C THR A 143 15.61 8.02 -5.97
N GLN A 144 14.46 7.49 -5.57
CA GLN A 144 13.51 6.80 -6.46
C GLN A 144 12.76 7.79 -7.35
N ALA A 145 12.29 8.90 -6.79
CA ALA A 145 11.62 9.94 -7.56
C ALA A 145 12.52 10.52 -8.65
N GLU A 146 13.79 10.81 -8.33
CA GLU A 146 14.77 11.30 -9.31
C GLU A 146 15.08 10.24 -10.39
N TYR A 147 15.16 8.97 -10.03
CA TYR A 147 15.27 7.89 -11.01
C TYR A 147 14.08 7.90 -11.98
N GLY A 148 12.85 7.92 -11.48
CA GLY A 148 11.64 7.99 -12.29
C GLY A 148 11.62 9.19 -13.24
N LYS A 149 12.05 10.37 -12.76
CA LYS A 149 12.14 11.60 -13.57
C LYS A 149 13.21 11.50 -14.65
N ARG A 150 14.44 11.11 -14.29
CA ARG A 150 15.59 11.18 -15.18
C ARG A 150 15.63 10.02 -16.16
N GLU A 151 15.46 8.79 -15.66
CA GLU A 151 15.62 7.60 -16.50
C GLU A 151 14.35 7.25 -17.27
N ARG A 152 13.18 7.47 -16.63
CA ARG A 152 11.88 7.11 -17.24
C ARG A 152 11.13 8.31 -17.84
N LYS A 153 11.61 9.53 -17.60
CA LYS A 153 10.97 10.79 -18.08
C LYS A 153 9.52 10.89 -17.60
N LEU A 154 9.26 10.56 -16.33
CA LEU A 154 7.94 10.61 -15.70
C LEU A 154 7.73 11.94 -14.94
N ASP A 155 6.47 12.38 -14.84
CA ASP A 155 6.06 13.47 -13.95
C ASP A 155 5.84 12.90 -12.54
N VAL A 156 6.87 12.96 -11.70
CA VAL A 156 6.84 12.49 -10.30
C VAL A 156 7.02 13.68 -9.36
N ARG A 157 6.16 13.78 -8.36
CA ARG A 157 6.24 14.77 -7.27
C ARG A 157 6.88 14.14 -6.04
N LYS A 158 7.68 14.92 -5.30
CA LYS A 158 8.42 14.45 -4.11
C LYS A 158 7.72 14.84 -2.79
N GLU A 159 6.73 15.67 -2.86
CA GLU A 159 5.94 16.10 -1.72
C GLU A 159 4.89 15.04 -1.34
N PRO A 160 4.46 14.96 -0.07
CA PRO A 160 3.28 14.19 0.31
C PRO A 160 2.06 14.59 -0.52
N LEU A 161 1.16 13.65 -0.79
CA LEU A 161 -0.02 13.89 -1.64
C LEU A 161 -0.83 15.11 -1.20
N GLU A 162 -1.01 15.26 0.10
CA GLU A 162 -1.79 16.34 0.71
C GLU A 162 -1.16 17.74 0.51
N ASP A 163 0.14 17.80 0.27
CA ASP A 163 0.91 19.05 0.09
C ASP A 163 1.01 19.47 -1.39
N ILE A 164 0.68 18.59 -2.35
CA ILE A 164 0.79 18.88 -3.80
C ILE A 164 -0.37 19.72 -4.32
N HIS A 165 -1.53 19.64 -3.68
CA HIS A 165 -2.74 20.39 -4.08
C HIS A 165 -3.18 20.13 -5.53
N PHE A 166 -3.28 18.87 -5.94
CA PHE A 166 -3.91 18.52 -7.22
C PHE A 166 -5.34 19.08 -7.29
N SER A 167 -5.79 19.41 -8.50
CA SER A 167 -7.16 19.89 -8.73
C SER A 167 -8.20 18.84 -8.33
N ASP A 168 -9.36 19.29 -7.86
CA ASP A 168 -10.51 18.45 -7.60
C ASP A 168 -10.93 17.72 -8.88
N CYS A 169 -11.42 16.49 -8.72
CA CYS A 169 -12.00 15.70 -9.82
C CYS A 169 -11.07 15.54 -11.04
N TYR A 170 -9.76 15.46 -10.83
CA TYR A 170 -8.77 15.46 -11.91
C TYR A 170 -8.46 14.06 -12.45
N PHE A 171 -8.30 13.05 -11.58
CA PHE A 171 -7.85 11.70 -11.98
C PHE A 171 -9.02 10.75 -12.22
N ASN A 172 -8.91 9.91 -13.26
CA ASN A 172 -9.85 8.81 -13.49
C ASN A 172 -9.53 7.61 -12.59
N VAL A 173 -8.24 7.41 -12.32
CA VAL A 173 -7.75 6.33 -11.45
C VAL A 173 -6.67 6.85 -10.52
N VAL A 174 -6.73 6.45 -9.25
CA VAL A 174 -5.63 6.59 -8.29
C VAL A 174 -5.25 5.19 -7.83
N ILE A 175 -3.95 4.91 -7.76
CA ILE A 175 -3.38 3.65 -7.28
C ILE A 175 -2.51 3.96 -6.07
N ALA A 176 -2.56 3.10 -5.06
CA ALA A 176 -1.65 3.14 -3.91
C ALA A 176 -1.36 1.69 -3.48
N SER A 177 -0.15 1.22 -3.77
CA SER A 177 0.29 -0.13 -3.46
C SER A 177 1.27 -0.13 -2.30
N HIS A 178 0.93 -0.85 -1.22
CA HIS A 178 1.80 -0.97 -0.03
C HIS A 178 2.24 0.40 0.54
N LEU A 179 1.32 1.34 0.61
CA LEU A 179 1.54 2.69 1.10
C LEU A 179 0.71 3.01 2.35
N ILE A 180 -0.58 2.71 2.34
CA ILE A 180 -1.54 3.17 3.35
C ILE A 180 -1.20 2.71 4.77
N GLU A 181 -0.54 1.55 4.91
CA GLU A 181 -0.06 1.01 6.18
C GLU A 181 1.08 1.82 6.82
N HIS A 182 1.80 2.61 6.03
CA HIS A 182 2.92 3.44 6.47
C HIS A 182 2.54 4.88 6.86
N LEU A 183 1.35 5.33 6.46
CA LEU A 183 0.94 6.73 6.62
C LEU A 183 0.56 7.05 8.06
N ASN A 184 0.97 8.21 8.58
CA ASN A 184 0.55 8.66 9.91
C ASN A 184 -0.94 8.98 9.99
N ASN A 185 -1.54 9.45 8.90
CA ASN A 185 -2.96 9.78 8.83
C ASN A 185 -3.63 9.18 7.58
N PRO A 186 -3.93 7.87 7.60
CA PRO A 186 -4.57 7.22 6.45
C PRO A 186 -5.96 7.77 6.15
N ALA A 187 -6.64 8.38 7.13
CA ALA A 187 -7.95 8.96 6.91
C ALA A 187 -7.90 10.28 6.13
N SER A 188 -6.86 11.10 6.34
CA SER A 188 -6.60 12.31 5.55
C SER A 188 -6.21 11.95 4.12
N PHE A 189 -5.30 11.00 3.96
CA PHE A 189 -4.89 10.47 2.67
C PHE A 189 -6.09 9.98 1.83
N VAL A 190 -6.95 9.15 2.40
CA VAL A 190 -8.15 8.65 1.69
C VAL A 190 -9.13 9.78 1.33
N ALA A 191 -9.25 10.81 2.19
CA ALA A 191 -10.07 11.98 1.89
C ALA A 191 -9.49 12.79 0.72
N GLU A 192 -8.18 12.95 0.66
CA GLU A 192 -7.50 13.63 -0.44
C GLU A 192 -7.64 12.85 -1.75
N VAL A 193 -7.46 11.52 -1.72
CA VAL A 193 -7.70 10.66 -2.89
C VAL A 193 -9.14 10.82 -3.38
N TYR A 194 -10.13 10.87 -2.47
CA TYR A 194 -11.53 11.10 -2.85
C TYR A 194 -11.74 12.45 -3.53
N ARG A 195 -11.11 13.51 -3.02
CA ARG A 195 -11.21 14.87 -3.57
C ARG A 195 -10.69 14.97 -5.00
N ILE A 196 -9.49 14.39 -5.25
CA ILE A 196 -8.80 14.50 -6.54
C ILE A 196 -9.33 13.52 -7.60
N LEU A 197 -10.07 12.49 -7.22
CA LEU A 197 -10.74 11.59 -8.16
C LEU A 197 -11.92 12.27 -8.83
N ALA A 198 -12.04 12.09 -10.15
CA ALA A 198 -13.23 12.45 -10.91
C ALA A 198 -14.47 11.69 -10.37
N ASP A 199 -15.66 12.23 -10.62
CA ASP A 199 -16.89 11.51 -10.29
C ASP A 199 -16.95 10.22 -11.13
N GLY A 200 -17.23 9.10 -10.47
CA GLY A 200 -17.09 7.78 -11.05
C GLY A 200 -15.63 7.31 -11.21
N GLY A 201 -14.65 8.05 -10.70
CA GLY A 201 -13.24 7.64 -10.69
C GLY A 201 -12.95 6.54 -9.67
N HIS A 202 -11.89 5.79 -9.91
CA HIS A 202 -11.59 4.57 -9.17
C HIS A 202 -10.32 4.67 -8.34
N PHE A 203 -10.38 4.20 -7.11
CA PHE A 203 -9.24 4.01 -6.22
C PHE A 203 -8.89 2.53 -6.08
N PHE A 204 -7.65 2.18 -6.41
CA PHE A 204 -7.07 0.86 -6.17
C PHE A 204 -6.09 0.94 -5.01
N VAL A 205 -6.38 0.26 -3.92
CA VAL A 205 -5.51 0.24 -2.75
C VAL A 205 -5.12 -1.18 -2.38
N THR A 206 -3.81 -1.42 -2.35
CA THR A 206 -3.19 -2.71 -1.99
C THR A 206 -2.47 -2.57 -0.66
N THR A 207 -2.66 -3.52 0.26
CA THR A 207 -1.98 -3.53 1.57
C THR A 207 -1.99 -4.94 2.18
N PRO A 208 -1.09 -5.27 3.14
CA PRO A 208 -1.15 -6.51 3.89
C PRO A 208 -2.49 -6.70 4.62
N ASN A 209 -2.95 -7.95 4.72
CA ASN A 209 -4.21 -8.33 5.35
C ASN A 209 -3.96 -9.03 6.70
N ILE A 210 -4.17 -8.32 7.81
CA ILE A 210 -4.03 -8.88 9.17
C ILE A 210 -5.02 -10.04 9.46
N ALA A 211 -6.09 -10.17 8.66
CA ALA A 211 -7.01 -11.29 8.76
C ALA A 211 -6.54 -12.52 7.95
N GLY A 212 -5.40 -12.43 7.25
CA GLY A 212 -4.80 -13.49 6.48
C GLY A 212 -4.34 -14.69 7.33
N PHE A 213 -4.09 -15.81 6.66
CA PHE A 213 -3.71 -17.06 7.32
C PHE A 213 -2.37 -16.94 8.05
N GLN A 214 -1.33 -16.37 7.37
CA GLN A 214 0.00 -16.24 7.96
C GLN A 214 -0.01 -15.28 9.14
N ALA A 215 -0.76 -14.17 9.07
CA ALA A 215 -0.90 -13.22 10.18
C ALA A 215 -1.49 -13.89 11.43
N ARG A 216 -2.47 -14.79 11.27
CA ARG A 216 -3.08 -15.55 12.37
C ARG A 216 -2.13 -16.59 12.94
N LEU A 217 -1.35 -17.26 12.08
CA LEU A 217 -0.41 -18.32 12.47
C LEU A 217 0.83 -17.74 13.16
N PHE A 218 1.49 -16.76 12.53
CA PHE A 218 2.78 -16.24 12.99
C PHE A 218 2.67 -15.07 13.97
N LYS A 219 1.48 -14.44 14.06
CA LYS A 219 1.21 -13.33 15.00
C LYS A 219 2.29 -12.23 14.90
N GLY A 220 2.99 -11.92 16.00
CA GLY A 220 4.07 -10.92 16.03
C GLY A 220 5.31 -11.24 15.19
N ARG A 221 5.44 -12.48 14.68
CA ARG A 221 6.47 -12.89 13.73
C ARG A 221 5.98 -12.89 12.28
N TRP A 222 4.78 -12.40 12.03
CA TRP A 222 4.27 -12.27 10.67
C TRP A 222 5.12 -11.25 9.87
N ARG A 223 5.47 -11.59 8.63
CA ARG A 223 6.38 -10.79 7.77
C ARG A 223 5.97 -9.33 7.59
N SER A 224 4.67 -9.02 7.74
CA SER A 224 4.15 -7.65 7.65
C SER A 224 3.91 -7.01 9.02
N ALA A 225 4.23 -7.69 10.13
CA ALA A 225 4.25 -7.08 11.46
C ALA A 225 5.64 -6.46 11.70
N ILE A 226 5.94 -5.39 10.98
CA ILE A 226 7.22 -4.68 10.99
C ILE A 226 7.06 -3.26 11.53
N PHE A 227 8.15 -2.67 11.99
CA PHE A 227 8.13 -1.36 12.64
C PHE A 227 7.63 -0.22 11.73
N ASP A 228 7.84 -0.34 10.40
CA ASP A 228 7.40 0.69 9.46
C ASP A 228 5.90 0.61 9.12
N HIS A 229 5.22 -0.47 9.47
CA HIS A 229 3.78 -0.58 9.30
C HIS A 229 3.05 -0.02 10.52
N LEU A 230 2.57 1.21 10.46
CA LEU A 230 1.82 1.84 11.56
C LEU A 230 0.44 1.24 11.73
N TYR A 231 -0.12 0.71 10.65
CA TYR A 231 -1.47 0.12 10.61
C TYR A 231 -1.46 -1.24 9.94
N LEU A 232 -2.20 -2.17 10.52
CA LEU A 232 -2.45 -3.49 9.94
C LEU A 232 -3.95 -3.59 9.65
N PHE A 233 -4.29 -3.39 8.38
CA PHE A 233 -5.68 -3.43 7.93
C PHE A 233 -6.16 -4.87 7.73
N SER A 234 -7.44 -5.09 7.90
CA SER A 234 -8.18 -6.20 7.32
C SER A 234 -9.10 -5.68 6.21
N VAL A 235 -9.61 -6.54 5.35
CA VAL A 235 -10.63 -6.15 4.36
C VAL A 235 -11.75 -5.36 5.03
N LYS A 236 -12.24 -5.82 6.18
CA LYS A 236 -13.31 -5.14 6.94
C LYS A 236 -12.94 -3.71 7.37
N THR A 237 -11.74 -3.53 7.93
CA THR A 237 -11.33 -2.22 8.46
C THR A 237 -10.97 -1.23 7.37
N LEU A 238 -10.32 -1.69 6.28
CA LEU A 238 -10.04 -0.85 5.12
C LEU A 238 -11.32 -0.45 4.37
N THR A 239 -12.23 -1.40 4.13
CA THR A 239 -13.57 -1.11 3.58
C THR A 239 -14.31 -0.08 4.41
N ARG A 240 -14.24 -0.18 5.75
CA ARG A 240 -14.87 0.80 6.63
C ARG A 240 -14.26 2.18 6.45
N LEU A 241 -12.93 2.31 6.44
CA LEU A 241 -12.25 3.59 6.22
C LEU A 241 -12.68 4.23 4.90
N LEU A 242 -12.66 3.46 3.80
CA LEU A 242 -13.05 3.93 2.48
C LEU A 242 -14.51 4.41 2.46
N LYS A 243 -15.44 3.63 3.01
CA LYS A 243 -16.86 4.00 3.08
C LYS A 243 -17.11 5.25 3.94
N GLU A 244 -16.40 5.41 5.07
CA GLU A 244 -16.51 6.61 5.91
C GLU A 244 -16.00 7.88 5.20
N LYS A 245 -15.23 7.72 4.10
CA LYS A 245 -14.77 8.81 3.24
C LYS A 245 -15.58 8.98 1.94
N GLY A 246 -16.68 8.27 1.80
CA GLY A 246 -17.62 8.43 0.68
C GLY A 246 -17.49 7.40 -0.44
N PHE A 247 -16.47 6.54 -0.42
CA PHE A 247 -16.28 5.53 -1.45
C PHE A 247 -17.34 4.41 -1.41
N ALA A 248 -17.81 3.98 -2.58
CA ALA A 248 -18.47 2.69 -2.75
C ALA A 248 -17.43 1.61 -3.09
N ILE A 249 -17.58 0.41 -2.52
CA ILE A 249 -16.66 -0.71 -2.79
C ILE A 249 -17.20 -1.53 -3.95
N GLU A 250 -16.42 -1.64 -5.02
CA GLU A 250 -16.81 -2.41 -6.19
C GLU A 250 -16.20 -3.83 -6.20
N LYS A 251 -14.93 -3.94 -5.82
CA LYS A 251 -14.27 -5.24 -5.87
C LYS A 251 -13.21 -5.37 -4.78
N THR A 252 -13.10 -6.59 -4.25
CA THR A 252 -12.04 -6.96 -3.31
C THR A 252 -11.43 -8.28 -3.76
N ALA A 253 -10.11 -8.36 -3.77
CA ALA A 253 -9.39 -9.60 -3.98
C ALA A 253 -8.30 -9.75 -2.90
N VAL A 254 -8.00 -11.01 -2.58
CA VAL A 254 -6.92 -11.36 -1.64
C VAL A 254 -6.06 -12.46 -2.25
N TRP A 255 -4.79 -12.50 -1.90
CA TRP A 255 -3.86 -13.53 -2.34
C TRP A 255 -2.72 -13.74 -1.34
N GLY A 256 -1.83 -14.72 -1.63
CA GLY A 256 -0.70 -15.05 -0.76
C GLY A 256 -1.16 -15.91 0.42
N GLY A 257 -1.19 -17.24 0.24
CA GLY A 257 -1.51 -18.19 1.29
C GLY A 257 -0.27 -18.74 1.98
N LEU A 258 0.78 -19.11 1.23
CA LEU A 258 2.01 -19.67 1.77
C LEU A 258 3.23 -18.88 1.28
N ALA A 259 4.23 -18.71 2.16
CA ALA A 259 5.50 -18.09 1.80
C ALA A 259 6.23 -18.91 0.71
N LYS A 260 7.01 -18.23 -0.14
CA LYS A 260 7.84 -18.91 -1.15
C LYS A 260 8.85 -19.81 -0.44
N GLY A 261 8.92 -21.08 -0.87
CA GLY A 261 9.84 -22.08 -0.27
C GLY A 261 9.30 -22.79 0.97
N SER A 262 8.10 -22.43 1.50
CA SER A 262 7.50 -23.10 2.67
C SER A 262 6.79 -24.41 2.33
N ALA A 263 6.55 -24.69 1.05
CA ALA A 263 5.94 -25.93 0.56
C ALA A 263 6.30 -26.16 -0.92
N PRO A 264 6.18 -27.41 -1.43
CA PRO A 264 6.28 -27.69 -2.86
C PRO A 264 5.33 -26.82 -3.70
N ASP A 265 5.75 -26.41 -4.90
CA ASP A 265 5.03 -25.43 -5.73
C ASP A 265 3.57 -25.81 -6.01
N LYS A 266 3.30 -27.12 -6.21
CA LYS A 266 1.92 -27.61 -6.42
C LYS A 266 1.02 -27.37 -5.18
N ILE A 267 1.55 -27.64 -3.99
CA ILE A 267 0.83 -27.44 -2.71
C ILE A 267 0.62 -25.93 -2.49
N LYS A 268 1.70 -25.15 -2.70
CA LYS A 268 1.60 -23.68 -2.61
C LYS A 268 0.53 -23.13 -3.54
N SER A 269 0.53 -23.52 -4.83
CA SER A 269 -0.47 -23.08 -5.81
C SER A 269 -1.89 -23.44 -5.41
N LEU A 270 -2.11 -24.64 -4.88
CA LEU A 270 -3.44 -25.05 -4.40
C LEU A 270 -3.88 -24.21 -3.21
N PHE A 271 -2.96 -23.97 -2.27
CA PHE A 271 -3.25 -23.17 -1.08
C PHE A 271 -3.50 -21.70 -1.43
N ASP A 272 -2.73 -21.12 -2.38
CA ASP A 272 -2.94 -19.75 -2.87
C ASP A 272 -4.30 -19.61 -3.57
N LYS A 273 -4.73 -20.60 -4.35
CA LYS A 273 -6.08 -20.65 -4.94
C LYS A 273 -7.18 -20.71 -3.87
N ALA A 274 -6.98 -21.54 -2.85
CA ALA A 274 -7.90 -21.61 -1.72
C ALA A 274 -7.94 -20.30 -0.93
N ALA A 275 -6.78 -19.68 -0.66
CA ALA A 275 -6.69 -18.39 0.01
C ALA A 275 -7.46 -17.31 -0.74
N LYS A 276 -7.32 -17.26 -2.07
CA LYS A 276 -8.05 -16.34 -2.93
C LYS A 276 -9.56 -16.60 -2.91
N ARG A 277 -10.00 -17.85 -2.99
CA ARG A 277 -11.42 -18.23 -3.03
C ARG A 277 -12.12 -17.99 -1.69
N PHE A 278 -11.45 -18.27 -0.58
CA PHE A 278 -12.04 -18.22 0.76
C PHE A 278 -11.67 -16.94 1.55
N GLY A 279 -10.94 -16.02 0.93
CA GLY A 279 -10.69 -14.69 1.50
C GLY A 279 -9.67 -14.64 2.64
N PHE A 280 -8.77 -15.64 2.79
CA PHE A 280 -7.76 -15.68 3.85
C PHE A 280 -6.32 -15.38 3.38
N GLY A 281 -6.16 -14.73 2.22
CA GLY A 281 -4.85 -14.30 1.72
C GLY A 281 -4.22 -13.19 2.57
N ASP A 282 -2.89 -13.15 2.57
CA ASP A 282 -2.09 -12.21 3.39
C ASP A 282 -1.94 -10.81 2.82
N VAL A 283 -2.29 -10.65 1.55
CA VAL A 283 -2.34 -9.35 0.87
C VAL A 283 -3.73 -9.17 0.30
N MET A 284 -4.21 -7.94 0.28
CA MET A 284 -5.50 -7.58 -0.29
C MET A 284 -5.38 -6.38 -1.22
N ILE A 285 -6.25 -6.33 -2.22
CA ILE A 285 -6.55 -5.14 -3.01
C ILE A 285 -8.03 -4.84 -2.92
N ILE A 286 -8.37 -3.56 -2.80
CA ILE A 286 -9.75 -3.07 -2.89
C ILE A 286 -9.81 -2.08 -4.04
N ARG A 287 -10.79 -2.27 -4.94
CA ARG A 287 -11.23 -1.26 -5.90
C ARG A 287 -12.46 -0.57 -5.32
N ALA A 288 -12.35 0.73 -5.15
CA ALA A 288 -13.43 1.59 -4.67
C ALA A 288 -13.73 2.66 -5.73
N VAL A 289 -14.94 3.18 -5.77
CA VAL A 289 -15.41 4.21 -6.70
C VAL A 289 -15.93 5.42 -5.91
N LYS A 290 -15.61 6.60 -6.40
CA LYS A 290 -16.16 7.88 -5.92
C LYS A 290 -17.60 8.08 -6.34
#